data_4850ac3aaf899758537e4287b3361184
#
_entry.id   4850ac3aaf899758537e4287b3361184
#
_cell.length_a   1.000
_cell.length_b   1.000
_cell.length_c   1.000
_cell.angle_alpha   90.00
_cell.angle_beta   90.00
_cell.angle_gamma   90.00
#
_symmetry.space_group_name_H-M   'P 1'
#
loop_
_entity.id
_entity.type
_entity.pdbx_description
1 polymer ?
#
loop_
_entity_poly.entity_id
_entity_poly.type
_entity_poly.pdbx_seq_one_letter_code
_entity_poly.pdbx_strand_id
1 'polypeptide(L)'
;MNVYSAVQYLLFVVIVTVSVRPLGGYMDRVFARQKTSLDRLCVPVERWIYRLAGVNPAVEMNAGQYLVSFIVFTLIGTLLLYAILRFQHVLPWFFPQYQTTQLTPDLSFNTAISFSTTTTWQAYAGENTMSYVSQMVGLCAQNFLAGAAGLAVGIAFIRGLARESSATLGNFWVDLTRSLLWILLPGALIGSLLLVWQGVPMNFHHYAVASTLEGSHQVIPQGPVAALEIIKNLGTNGGGFFNANGAHPYENPTPLTNFLELLSIVLLPAALTNTFGRMVQHVRQGWLLYWVMLFLFIGGLFALHLSEQRANPLLQGADSQSSRLQSVGSMEGKEVRFGIGGTVLAGIVTSNTATGSANAADDSLTSLGGLVLLVNLLLGEVIFGGLGTGVFSMIMTAAIAVFLAGLMIGRTPEYLGKQIGPNENKMIVFYALTGPVTILILTAIAISTKAGLAGLTTNTGPHGLTEILFGFASSFANNGQAFAGLNANLPFYNITTAIAMMAARFGLAIPALMIAGMFARQKERPQSRGTLRTDTFTFGALLTTFLIIVTALSYLPVLTLGPVLEHLFFRI
;
A
#
# COMPACT_ATOMS: atom_id res chain seq x y z
N MET A 1 27.21 -1.09 6.31
CA MET A 1 26.04 -1.68 7.04
C MET A 1 26.56 -2.27 8.35
N ASN A 2 26.00 -1.87 9.48
CA ASN A 2 26.39 -2.45 10.76
C ASN A 2 25.76 -3.85 10.95
N VAL A 3 26.30 -4.64 11.89
CA VAL A 3 25.84 -6.03 12.13
C VAL A 3 24.37 -6.07 12.56
N TYR A 4 23.89 -5.09 13.34
CA TYR A 4 22.50 -5.03 13.81
C TYR A 4 21.51 -4.85 12.66
N SER A 5 21.79 -3.91 11.74
CA SER A 5 20.95 -3.72 10.55
C SER A 5 20.93 -4.97 9.66
N ALA A 6 22.09 -5.63 9.49
CA ALA A 6 22.18 -6.86 8.70
C ALA A 6 21.34 -7.99 9.32
N VAL A 7 21.42 -8.17 10.64
CA VAL A 7 20.63 -9.17 11.37
C VAL A 7 19.14 -8.85 11.28
N GLN A 8 18.76 -7.58 11.46
CA GLN A 8 17.37 -7.15 11.35
C GLN A 8 16.78 -7.46 9.96
N TYR A 9 17.51 -7.14 8.88
CA TYR A 9 17.08 -7.40 7.51
C TYR A 9 16.96 -8.89 7.22
N LEU A 10 17.97 -9.67 7.64
CA LEU A 10 17.96 -11.12 7.48
C LEU A 10 16.78 -11.76 8.22
N LEU A 11 16.59 -11.38 9.49
CA LEU A 11 15.49 -11.88 10.31
C LEU A 11 14.13 -11.55 9.68
N PHE A 12 13.96 -10.32 9.19
CA PHE A 12 12.74 -9.89 8.51
C PHE A 12 12.45 -10.77 7.29
N VAL A 13 13.41 -10.91 6.37
CA VAL A 13 13.28 -11.71 5.15
C VAL A 13 13.01 -13.17 5.48
N VAL A 14 13.68 -13.75 6.46
CA VAL A 14 13.48 -15.14 6.87
C VAL A 14 12.06 -15.36 7.41
N ILE A 15 11.58 -14.49 8.32
CA ILE A 15 10.23 -14.60 8.88
C ILE A 15 9.18 -14.47 7.79
N VAL A 16 9.30 -13.49 6.90
CA VAL A 16 8.38 -13.32 5.77
C VAL A 16 8.38 -14.58 4.90
N THR A 17 9.55 -15.07 4.49
CA THR A 17 9.68 -16.26 3.61
C THR A 17 9.07 -17.51 4.22
N VAL A 18 9.34 -17.78 5.49
CA VAL A 18 8.80 -18.96 6.20
C VAL A 18 7.27 -18.86 6.34
N SER A 19 6.74 -17.65 6.53
CA SER A 19 5.31 -17.39 6.70
C SER A 19 4.50 -17.51 5.41
N VAL A 20 5.11 -17.39 4.23
CA VAL A 20 4.42 -17.44 2.92
C VAL A 20 3.58 -18.71 2.74
N ARG A 21 4.16 -19.87 3.03
CA ARG A 21 3.51 -21.18 2.81
C ARG A 21 2.33 -21.43 3.78
N PRO A 22 2.47 -21.27 5.11
CA PRO A 22 1.37 -21.50 6.05
C PRO A 22 0.24 -20.49 5.87
N LEU A 23 0.54 -19.19 5.74
CA LEU A 23 -0.47 -18.17 5.56
C LEU A 23 -1.17 -18.29 4.19
N GLY A 24 -0.41 -18.50 3.12
CA GLY A 24 -1.00 -18.67 1.79
C GLY A 24 -1.88 -19.93 1.70
N GLY A 25 -1.48 -21.03 2.34
CA GLY A 25 -2.32 -22.22 2.44
C GLY A 25 -3.56 -22.04 3.33
N TYR A 26 -3.50 -21.18 4.34
CA TYR A 26 -4.66 -20.80 5.13
C TYR A 26 -5.64 -19.95 4.31
N MET A 27 -5.16 -18.93 3.62
CA MET A 27 -5.98 -18.07 2.77
C MET A 27 -6.66 -18.85 1.64
N ASP A 28 -5.95 -19.78 1.00
CA ASP A 28 -6.50 -20.68 -0.02
C ASP A 28 -7.71 -21.46 0.55
N ARG A 29 -7.58 -22.08 1.73
CA ARG A 29 -8.69 -22.78 2.40
C ARG A 29 -9.88 -21.88 2.72
N VAL A 30 -9.61 -20.65 3.19
CA VAL A 30 -10.67 -19.67 3.50
C VAL A 30 -11.49 -19.34 2.27
N PHE A 31 -10.85 -19.03 1.14
CA PHE A 31 -11.54 -18.65 -0.09
C PHE A 31 -12.10 -19.83 -0.89
N ALA A 32 -11.55 -21.03 -0.70
CA ALA A 32 -12.13 -22.29 -1.18
C ALA A 32 -13.29 -22.80 -0.29
N ARG A 33 -13.64 -22.08 0.77
CA ARG A 33 -14.69 -22.45 1.75
C ARG A 33 -14.45 -23.82 2.41
N GLN A 34 -13.17 -24.21 2.53
CA GLN A 34 -12.78 -25.41 3.26
C GLN A 34 -12.78 -25.15 4.76
N LYS A 35 -12.90 -26.24 5.54
CA LYS A 35 -12.94 -26.16 6.99
C LYS A 35 -11.67 -25.55 7.59
N THR A 36 -11.85 -24.57 8.47
CA THR A 36 -10.79 -23.87 9.20
C THR A 36 -11.03 -23.91 10.71
N SER A 37 -9.99 -23.62 11.50
CA SER A 37 -10.08 -23.56 12.97
C SER A 37 -11.03 -22.45 13.48
N LEU A 38 -11.21 -21.37 12.72
CA LEU A 38 -12.03 -20.23 13.09
C LEU A 38 -13.52 -20.39 12.75
N ASP A 39 -13.92 -21.45 12.04
CA ASP A 39 -15.30 -21.63 11.58
C ASP A 39 -16.33 -21.64 12.72
N ARG A 40 -15.95 -22.16 13.90
CA ARG A 40 -16.85 -22.14 15.06
C ARG A 40 -17.31 -20.73 15.45
N LEU A 41 -16.42 -19.76 15.32
CA LEU A 41 -16.67 -18.36 15.69
C LEU A 41 -17.22 -17.56 14.50
N CYS A 42 -16.63 -17.73 13.31
CA CYS A 42 -16.88 -16.88 12.16
C CYS A 42 -18.15 -17.28 11.39
N VAL A 43 -18.48 -18.57 11.25
CA VAL A 43 -19.65 -19.01 10.47
C VAL A 43 -20.99 -18.49 11.02
N PRO A 44 -21.24 -18.47 12.34
CA PRO A 44 -22.48 -17.87 12.85
C PRO A 44 -22.60 -16.38 12.51
N VAL A 45 -21.49 -15.64 12.66
CA VAL A 45 -21.43 -14.20 12.34
C VAL A 45 -21.61 -13.97 10.83
N GLU A 46 -20.93 -14.75 10.00
CA GLU A 46 -21.07 -14.73 8.52
C GLU A 46 -22.54 -14.91 8.11
N ARG A 47 -23.24 -15.92 8.67
CA ARG A 47 -24.65 -16.18 8.36
C ARG A 47 -25.57 -15.03 8.80
N TRP A 48 -25.28 -14.42 9.94
CA TRP A 48 -26.01 -13.27 10.44
C TRP A 48 -25.85 -12.05 9.51
N ILE A 49 -24.60 -11.75 9.09
CA ILE A 49 -24.31 -10.68 8.13
C ILE A 49 -25.06 -10.92 6.81
N TYR A 50 -25.00 -12.12 6.24
CA TYR A 50 -25.69 -12.43 4.98
C TYR A 50 -27.20 -12.29 5.10
N ARG A 51 -27.78 -12.69 6.24
CA ARG A 51 -29.22 -12.54 6.48
C ARG A 51 -29.62 -11.07 6.55
N LEU A 52 -28.87 -10.24 7.24
CA LEU A 52 -29.12 -8.80 7.32
C LEU A 52 -28.94 -8.08 6.00
N ALA A 53 -27.90 -8.42 5.26
CA ALA A 53 -27.59 -7.77 3.99
C ALA A 53 -28.37 -8.36 2.78
N GLY A 54 -29.19 -9.39 2.98
CA GLY A 54 -29.91 -10.06 1.89
C GLY A 54 -28.98 -10.77 0.89
N VAL A 55 -27.76 -11.15 1.32
CA VAL A 55 -26.78 -11.81 0.45
C VAL A 55 -27.04 -13.31 0.39
N ASN A 56 -27.21 -13.83 -0.82
CA ASN A 56 -27.23 -15.28 -1.04
C ASN A 56 -25.80 -15.77 -1.39
N PRO A 57 -25.13 -16.51 -0.50
CA PRO A 57 -23.77 -16.96 -0.71
C PRO A 57 -23.62 -18.05 -1.79
N ALA A 58 -24.72 -18.65 -2.25
CA ALA A 58 -24.71 -19.66 -3.32
C ALA A 58 -24.74 -19.03 -4.72
N VAL A 59 -25.15 -17.77 -4.84
CA VAL A 59 -25.21 -17.06 -6.12
C VAL A 59 -23.85 -16.46 -6.43
N GLU A 60 -23.26 -16.88 -7.54
CA GLU A 60 -22.01 -16.32 -8.04
C GLU A 60 -22.27 -15.16 -9.02
N MET A 61 -21.34 -14.22 -9.06
CA MET A 61 -21.36 -13.02 -9.88
C MET A 61 -20.43 -13.17 -11.08
N ASN A 62 -20.86 -12.67 -12.24
CA ASN A 62 -19.94 -12.46 -13.36
C ASN A 62 -19.04 -11.23 -13.11
N ALA A 63 -18.05 -11.00 -13.98
CA ALA A 63 -17.07 -9.92 -13.82
C ALA A 63 -17.73 -8.54 -13.68
N GLY A 64 -18.79 -8.24 -14.48
CA GLY A 64 -19.51 -6.97 -14.42
C GLY A 64 -20.27 -6.79 -13.10
N GLN A 65 -20.98 -7.81 -12.64
CA GLN A 65 -21.70 -7.78 -11.36
C GLN A 65 -20.74 -7.63 -10.17
N TYR A 66 -19.60 -8.34 -10.20
CA TYR A 66 -18.57 -8.24 -9.17
C TYR A 66 -17.97 -6.83 -9.14
N LEU A 67 -17.66 -6.27 -10.30
CA LEU A 67 -17.13 -4.91 -10.45
C LEU A 67 -18.12 -3.86 -9.94
N VAL A 68 -19.39 -3.94 -10.33
CA VAL A 68 -20.43 -3.02 -9.86
C VAL A 68 -20.59 -3.09 -8.35
N SER A 69 -20.58 -4.29 -7.77
CA SER A 69 -20.65 -4.47 -6.31
C SER A 69 -19.46 -3.81 -5.61
N PHE A 70 -18.24 -3.96 -6.14
CA PHE A 70 -17.05 -3.31 -5.62
C PHE A 70 -17.14 -1.77 -5.71
N ILE A 71 -17.56 -1.23 -6.85
CA ILE A 71 -17.70 0.23 -7.05
C ILE A 71 -18.76 0.79 -6.10
N VAL A 72 -19.95 0.18 -6.04
CA VAL A 72 -21.06 0.64 -5.17
C VAL A 72 -20.63 0.59 -3.70
N PHE A 73 -19.97 -0.48 -3.27
CA PHE A 73 -19.45 -0.60 -1.92
C PHE A 73 -18.46 0.55 -1.58
N THR A 74 -17.51 0.81 -2.47
CA THR A 74 -16.53 1.88 -2.28
C THR A 74 -17.19 3.26 -2.25
N LEU A 75 -18.13 3.53 -3.15
CA LEU A 75 -18.86 4.81 -3.18
C LEU A 75 -19.70 5.04 -1.92
N ILE A 76 -20.42 4.01 -1.45
CA ILE A 76 -21.21 4.12 -0.20
C ILE A 76 -20.26 4.40 0.98
N GLY A 77 -19.13 3.68 1.08
CA GLY A 77 -18.13 3.93 2.11
C GLY A 77 -17.56 5.35 2.05
N THR A 78 -17.26 5.86 0.85
CA THR A 78 -16.79 7.24 0.64
C THR A 78 -17.83 8.27 1.10
N LEU A 79 -19.08 8.10 0.70
CA LEU A 79 -20.17 9.04 1.07
C LEU A 79 -20.43 9.01 2.58
N LEU A 80 -20.43 7.83 3.20
CA LEU A 80 -20.61 7.68 4.64
C LEU A 80 -19.47 8.35 5.40
N LEU A 81 -18.23 8.10 5.00
CA LEU A 81 -17.06 8.72 5.64
C LEU A 81 -17.07 10.24 5.44
N TYR A 82 -17.39 10.71 4.23
CA TYR A 82 -17.55 12.15 3.98
C TYR A 82 -18.57 12.78 4.91
N ALA A 83 -19.72 12.13 5.11
CA ALA A 83 -20.76 12.61 6.03
C ALA A 83 -20.26 12.65 7.49
N ILE A 84 -19.57 11.58 7.96
CA ILE A 84 -19.00 11.55 9.31
C ILE A 84 -18.03 12.71 9.51
N LEU A 85 -17.12 12.97 8.57
CA LEU A 85 -16.14 14.04 8.64
C LEU A 85 -16.78 15.43 8.62
N ARG A 86 -17.82 15.65 7.80
CA ARG A 86 -18.52 16.92 7.72
C ARG A 86 -19.36 17.23 8.96
N PHE A 87 -19.91 16.20 9.60
CA PHE A 87 -20.80 16.34 10.74
C PHE A 87 -20.16 15.97 12.08
N GLN A 88 -18.84 15.74 12.14
CA GLN A 88 -18.17 15.35 13.38
C GLN A 88 -18.36 16.37 14.51
N HIS A 89 -18.53 17.65 14.21
CA HIS A 89 -18.72 18.72 15.19
C HIS A 89 -20.10 18.67 15.89
N VAL A 90 -21.10 18.00 15.29
CA VAL A 90 -22.43 17.76 15.90
C VAL A 90 -22.54 16.39 16.58
N LEU A 91 -21.45 15.60 16.57
CA LEU A 91 -21.35 14.30 17.24
C LEU A 91 -20.44 14.30 18.49
N PRO A 92 -20.29 15.43 19.25
CA PRO A 92 -19.35 15.50 20.39
C PRO A 92 -19.80 14.71 21.59
N TRP A 93 -21.07 14.30 21.64
CA TRP A 93 -21.69 13.66 22.81
C TRP A 93 -21.24 12.20 23.01
N PHE A 94 -20.61 11.57 22.03
CA PHE A 94 -20.06 10.23 22.23
C PHE A 94 -18.69 10.25 22.92
N PHE A 95 -17.84 11.24 22.67
CA PHE A 95 -16.52 11.37 23.30
C PHE A 95 -16.05 12.85 23.25
N PRO A 96 -16.57 13.73 24.11
CA PRO A 96 -16.26 15.17 24.08
C PRO A 96 -14.93 15.45 24.78
N GLN A 97 -13.81 15.14 24.14
CA GLN A 97 -12.53 15.23 24.83
C GLN A 97 -11.72 16.48 24.49
N TYR A 98 -11.95 17.07 23.35
CA TYR A 98 -11.24 18.27 22.90
C TYR A 98 -11.99 18.94 21.75
N GLN A 99 -11.66 20.19 21.50
CA GLN A 99 -12.24 20.93 20.37
C GLN A 99 -11.60 20.44 19.08
N THR A 100 -12.40 19.85 18.18
CA THR A 100 -11.97 19.49 16.84
C THR A 100 -12.00 20.69 15.92
N THR A 101 -10.99 20.82 15.05
CA THR A 101 -11.03 21.78 13.96
C THR A 101 -12.04 21.35 12.90
N GLN A 102 -12.82 22.31 12.38
CA GLN A 102 -13.77 22.00 11.32
C GLN A 102 -13.02 21.71 10.01
N LEU A 103 -13.29 20.55 9.42
CA LEU A 103 -12.75 20.18 8.12
C LEU A 103 -13.46 20.97 7.00
N THR A 104 -12.68 21.50 6.07
CA THR A 104 -13.21 22.08 4.85
C THR A 104 -13.88 21.02 3.96
N PRO A 105 -14.81 21.39 3.06
CA PRO A 105 -15.45 20.43 2.17
C PRO A 105 -14.47 19.65 1.28
N ASP A 106 -13.46 20.32 0.74
CA ASP A 106 -12.43 19.74 -0.12
C ASP A 106 -11.50 18.79 0.64
N LEU A 107 -11.07 19.14 1.87
CA LEU A 107 -10.29 18.27 2.73
C LEU A 107 -11.10 17.04 3.17
N SER A 108 -12.37 17.21 3.53
CA SER A 108 -13.28 16.10 3.86
C SER A 108 -13.47 15.16 2.67
N PHE A 109 -13.61 15.70 1.46
CA PHE A 109 -13.72 14.95 0.22
C PHE A 109 -12.44 14.16 -0.08
N ASN A 110 -11.29 14.81 -0.01
CA ASN A 110 -10.00 14.17 -0.18
C ASN A 110 -9.81 13.00 0.80
N THR A 111 -10.04 13.27 2.09
CA THR A 111 -9.91 12.27 3.15
C THR A 111 -10.84 11.08 2.96
N ALA A 112 -12.11 11.33 2.59
CA ALA A 112 -13.07 10.26 2.36
C ALA A 112 -12.67 9.36 1.18
N ILE A 113 -12.21 9.93 0.07
CA ILE A 113 -11.67 9.17 -1.07
C ILE A 113 -10.40 8.44 -0.65
N SER A 114 -9.49 9.10 0.02
CA SER A 114 -8.21 8.56 0.45
C SER A 114 -8.39 7.28 1.27
N PHE A 115 -9.25 7.27 2.26
CA PHE A 115 -9.51 6.08 3.09
C PHE A 115 -10.30 4.99 2.36
N SER A 116 -11.18 5.37 1.45
CA SER A 116 -11.97 4.41 0.66
C SER A 116 -11.16 3.72 -0.45
N THR A 117 -10.08 4.34 -0.89
CA THR A 117 -9.18 3.81 -1.93
C THR A 117 -7.96 3.10 -1.36
N THR A 118 -7.84 2.95 -0.04
CA THR A 118 -6.66 2.41 0.67
C THR A 118 -5.41 3.30 0.62
N THR A 119 -5.50 4.54 0.18
CA THR A 119 -4.37 5.47 0.14
C THR A 119 -4.01 6.00 1.51
N THR A 120 -5.03 6.35 2.31
CA THR A 120 -4.92 6.99 3.63
C THR A 120 -3.99 8.22 3.69
N TRP A 121 -3.91 8.94 2.58
CA TRP A 121 -3.31 10.26 2.53
C TRP A 121 -4.02 11.22 3.49
N GLN A 122 -3.29 11.86 4.39
CA GLN A 122 -3.82 12.71 5.45
C GLN A 122 -3.18 14.11 5.39
N ALA A 123 -3.92 15.10 4.88
CA ALA A 123 -3.49 16.49 4.85
C ALA A 123 -4.00 17.26 6.09
N TYR A 124 -4.01 16.61 7.26
CA TYR A 124 -4.45 17.14 8.56
C TYR A 124 -3.72 16.45 9.70
N ALA A 125 -3.68 17.07 10.87
CA ALA A 125 -3.18 16.48 12.10
C ALA A 125 -4.34 15.79 12.84
N GLY A 126 -4.33 14.45 12.88
CA GLY A 126 -5.43 13.63 13.41
C GLY A 126 -5.72 13.93 14.88
N GLU A 127 -4.69 14.16 15.68
CA GLU A 127 -4.76 14.49 17.10
C GLU A 127 -5.47 15.81 17.40
N ASN A 128 -5.47 16.77 16.47
CA ASN A 128 -6.10 18.08 16.64
C ASN A 128 -7.41 18.23 15.87
N THR A 129 -7.62 17.36 14.86
CA THR A 129 -8.71 17.54 13.89
C THR A 129 -9.82 16.53 14.05
N MET A 130 -9.50 15.29 14.46
CA MET A 130 -10.44 14.17 14.44
C MET A 130 -10.98 13.85 15.82
N SER A 131 -12.32 13.68 15.91
CA SER A 131 -12.95 13.11 17.09
C SER A 131 -12.69 11.59 17.19
N TYR A 132 -12.84 10.99 18.36
CA TYR A 132 -12.71 9.52 18.50
C TYR A 132 -13.75 8.76 17.67
N VAL A 133 -14.94 9.31 17.49
CA VAL A 133 -15.95 8.73 16.59
C VAL A 133 -15.44 8.75 15.14
N SER A 134 -14.88 9.87 14.68
CA SER A 134 -14.29 9.96 13.34
C SER A 134 -13.13 9.00 13.18
N GLN A 135 -12.24 8.89 14.17
CA GLN A 135 -11.10 7.96 14.15
C GLN A 135 -11.55 6.49 14.08
N MET A 136 -12.52 6.05 14.91
CA MET A 136 -12.91 4.65 15.01
C MET A 136 -13.98 4.24 14.00
N VAL A 137 -15.13 4.96 14.01
CA VAL A 137 -16.29 4.60 13.15
C VAL A 137 -16.07 5.07 11.72
N GLY A 138 -15.33 6.17 11.54
CA GLY A 138 -14.95 6.67 10.23
C GLY A 138 -13.69 5.99 9.68
N LEU A 139 -12.53 6.47 10.11
CA LEU A 139 -11.24 6.17 9.50
C LEU A 139 -10.80 4.72 9.71
N CYS A 140 -10.82 4.22 10.96
CA CYS A 140 -10.40 2.86 11.29
C CYS A 140 -11.31 1.81 10.61
N ALA A 141 -12.64 2.00 10.69
CA ALA A 141 -13.58 1.09 10.03
C ALA A 141 -13.40 1.10 8.51
N GLN A 142 -13.19 2.27 7.91
CA GLN A 142 -12.97 2.37 6.46
C GLN A 142 -11.65 1.72 6.02
N ASN A 143 -10.57 1.87 6.78
CA ASN A 143 -9.31 1.15 6.53
C ASN A 143 -9.53 -0.37 6.51
N PHE A 144 -10.27 -0.88 7.48
CA PHE A 144 -10.56 -2.29 7.58
C PHE A 144 -11.37 -2.81 6.37
N LEU A 145 -12.41 -2.07 6.00
CA LEU A 145 -13.31 -2.38 4.89
C LEU A 145 -12.61 -2.26 3.53
N ALA A 146 -11.82 -1.21 3.32
CA ALA A 146 -11.13 -0.97 2.06
C ALA A 146 -10.02 -2.00 1.78
N GLY A 147 -9.26 -2.41 2.82
CA GLY A 147 -8.29 -3.49 2.73
C GLY A 147 -8.94 -4.84 2.38
N ALA A 148 -10.08 -5.16 3.03
CA ALA A 148 -10.85 -6.37 2.72
C ALA A 148 -11.39 -6.38 1.28
N ALA A 149 -11.85 -5.23 0.78
CA ALA A 149 -12.33 -5.10 -0.60
C ALA A 149 -11.20 -5.29 -1.62
N GLY A 150 -9.99 -4.77 -1.32
CA GLY A 150 -8.79 -5.02 -2.14
C GLY A 150 -8.46 -6.51 -2.23
N LEU A 151 -8.46 -7.22 -1.09
CA LEU A 151 -8.24 -8.66 -1.05
C LEU A 151 -9.30 -9.42 -1.83
N ALA A 152 -10.58 -9.05 -1.71
CA ALA A 152 -11.68 -9.67 -2.45
C ALA A 152 -11.48 -9.54 -3.98
N VAL A 153 -11.09 -8.35 -4.48
CA VAL A 153 -10.76 -8.12 -5.90
C VAL A 153 -9.57 -8.98 -6.33
N GLY A 154 -8.51 -9.06 -5.53
CA GLY A 154 -7.34 -9.89 -5.81
C GLY A 154 -7.71 -11.38 -5.93
N ILE A 155 -8.55 -11.89 -5.04
CA ILE A 155 -9.03 -13.29 -5.07
C ILE A 155 -9.93 -13.54 -6.29
N ALA A 156 -10.80 -12.61 -6.65
CA ALA A 156 -11.62 -12.72 -7.86
C ALA A 156 -10.75 -12.77 -9.13
N PHE A 157 -9.69 -11.95 -9.18
CA PHE A 157 -8.73 -11.98 -10.27
C PHE A 157 -8.01 -13.34 -10.38
N ILE A 158 -7.52 -13.87 -9.25
CA ILE A 158 -6.88 -15.20 -9.21
C ILE A 158 -7.85 -16.29 -9.67
N ARG A 159 -9.14 -16.24 -9.23
CA ARG A 159 -10.17 -17.19 -9.69
C ARG A 159 -10.39 -17.11 -11.20
N GLY A 160 -10.31 -15.92 -11.80
CA GLY A 160 -10.40 -15.77 -13.25
C GLY A 160 -9.35 -16.56 -14.01
N LEU A 161 -8.14 -16.65 -13.47
CA LEU A 161 -7.06 -17.47 -14.03
C LEU A 161 -7.24 -18.95 -13.72
N ALA A 162 -7.72 -19.29 -12.51
CA ALA A 162 -7.88 -20.67 -12.05
C ALA A 162 -9.08 -21.40 -12.65
N ARG A 163 -10.09 -20.67 -13.13
CA ARG A 163 -11.33 -21.26 -13.68
C ARG A 163 -11.24 -21.49 -15.17
N GLU A 164 -11.98 -22.50 -15.61
CA GLU A 164 -12.15 -22.81 -17.02
C GLU A 164 -13.64 -22.85 -17.41
N SER A 165 -13.93 -22.38 -18.62
CA SER A 165 -15.29 -22.38 -19.18
C SER A 165 -16.36 -21.86 -18.22
N SER A 166 -15.99 -20.92 -17.35
CA SER A 166 -16.84 -20.32 -16.32
C SER A 166 -17.21 -18.89 -16.67
N ALA A 167 -18.46 -18.50 -16.42
CA ALA A 167 -18.90 -17.12 -16.60
C ALA A 167 -18.75 -16.27 -15.33
N THR A 168 -18.37 -16.87 -14.21
CA THR A 168 -18.44 -16.26 -12.87
C THR A 168 -17.07 -16.19 -12.20
N LEU A 169 -16.90 -15.21 -11.29
CA LEU A 169 -15.68 -14.99 -10.51
C LEU A 169 -15.85 -15.24 -9.00
N GLY A 170 -17.05 -15.63 -8.57
CA GLY A 170 -17.42 -15.76 -7.15
C GLY A 170 -18.43 -14.70 -6.73
N ASN A 171 -18.48 -14.35 -5.45
CA ASN A 171 -19.39 -13.35 -4.92
C ASN A 171 -18.63 -12.33 -4.08
N PHE A 172 -18.68 -11.06 -4.48
CA PHE A 172 -17.95 -9.97 -3.82
C PHE A 172 -18.25 -9.87 -2.32
N TRP A 173 -19.52 -9.94 -1.94
CA TRP A 173 -19.92 -9.79 -0.55
C TRP A 173 -19.43 -10.95 0.34
N VAL A 174 -19.38 -12.14 -0.25
CA VAL A 174 -18.82 -13.33 0.42
C VAL A 174 -17.32 -13.20 0.61
N ASP A 175 -16.61 -12.78 -0.44
CA ASP A 175 -15.15 -12.61 -0.38
C ASP A 175 -14.77 -11.48 0.59
N LEU A 176 -15.52 -10.38 0.58
CA LEU A 176 -15.37 -9.26 1.53
C LEU A 176 -15.56 -9.73 2.97
N THR A 177 -16.67 -10.42 3.27
CA THR A 177 -16.98 -10.89 4.62
C THR A 177 -15.92 -11.87 5.13
N ARG A 178 -15.45 -12.78 4.27
CA ARG A 178 -14.39 -13.74 4.63
C ARG A 178 -13.03 -13.09 4.82
N SER A 179 -12.69 -12.11 4.00
CA SER A 179 -11.49 -11.30 4.20
C SER A 179 -11.49 -10.61 5.56
N LEU A 180 -12.64 -10.06 5.97
CA LEU A 180 -12.80 -9.42 7.27
C LEU A 180 -12.70 -10.42 8.43
N LEU A 181 -13.56 -11.45 8.44
CA LEU A 181 -13.75 -12.30 9.62
C LEU A 181 -12.65 -13.34 9.83
N TRP A 182 -12.11 -13.92 8.76
CA TRP A 182 -11.11 -15.00 8.87
C TRP A 182 -9.67 -14.54 8.79
N ILE A 183 -9.41 -13.38 8.15
CA ILE A 183 -8.04 -12.93 7.87
C ILE A 183 -7.71 -11.68 8.67
N LEU A 184 -8.41 -10.56 8.40
CA LEU A 184 -8.04 -9.27 8.98
C LEU A 184 -8.39 -9.17 10.46
N LEU A 185 -9.59 -9.57 10.88
CA LEU A 185 -10.04 -9.43 12.27
C LEU A 185 -9.17 -10.22 13.27
N PRO A 186 -8.83 -11.49 13.03
CA PRO A 186 -7.94 -12.22 13.93
C PRO A 186 -6.55 -11.59 14.01
N GLY A 187 -5.99 -11.17 12.87
CA GLY A 187 -4.72 -10.47 12.81
C GLY A 187 -4.74 -9.14 13.57
N ALA A 188 -5.81 -8.36 13.40
CA ALA A 188 -6.00 -7.09 14.09
C ALA A 188 -6.12 -7.26 15.61
N LEU A 189 -6.85 -8.25 16.08
CA LEU A 189 -6.98 -8.54 17.52
C LEU A 189 -5.64 -8.93 18.15
N ILE A 190 -4.91 -9.86 17.52
CA ILE A 190 -3.60 -10.29 18.02
C ILE A 190 -2.61 -9.13 17.98
N GLY A 191 -2.55 -8.41 16.86
CA GLY A 191 -1.63 -7.30 16.70
C GLY A 191 -1.92 -6.14 17.66
N SER A 192 -3.20 -5.77 17.87
CA SER A 192 -3.57 -4.74 18.86
C SER A 192 -3.11 -5.10 20.27
N LEU A 193 -3.28 -6.35 20.69
CA LEU A 193 -2.81 -6.82 22.00
C LEU A 193 -1.29 -6.73 22.14
N LEU A 194 -0.55 -7.07 21.08
CA LEU A 194 0.90 -6.95 21.06
C LEU A 194 1.36 -5.48 21.13
N LEU A 195 0.69 -4.58 20.40
CA LEU A 195 1.01 -3.14 20.44
C LEU A 195 0.69 -2.54 21.80
N VAL A 196 -0.45 -2.87 22.41
CA VAL A 196 -0.82 -2.45 23.77
C VAL A 196 0.21 -2.96 24.80
N TRP A 197 0.63 -4.21 24.67
CA TRP A 197 1.70 -4.76 25.53
C TRP A 197 3.00 -3.98 25.44
N GLN A 198 3.30 -3.40 24.28
CA GLN A 198 4.48 -2.56 24.03
C GLN A 198 4.28 -1.09 24.43
N GLY A 199 3.09 -0.70 24.92
CA GLY A 199 2.81 0.65 25.42
C GLY A 199 2.05 1.57 24.45
N VAL A 200 1.56 1.05 23.32
CA VAL A 200 0.69 1.84 22.43
C VAL A 200 -0.67 2.08 23.11
N PRO A 201 -1.16 3.32 23.21
CA PRO A 201 -2.43 3.62 23.86
C PRO A 201 -3.62 2.91 23.21
N MET A 202 -4.54 2.41 24.05
CA MET A 202 -5.82 1.86 23.63
C MET A 202 -6.87 2.21 24.68
N ASN A 203 -7.36 3.43 24.65
CA ASN A 203 -8.32 3.96 25.61
C ASN A 203 -9.22 5.02 24.98
N PHE A 204 -10.19 5.50 25.76
CA PHE A 204 -11.10 6.59 25.39
C PHE A 204 -11.05 7.73 26.43
N HIS A 205 -9.92 7.87 27.13
CA HIS A 205 -9.73 8.95 28.07
C HIS A 205 -9.63 10.31 27.39
N HIS A 206 -9.88 11.36 28.17
CA HIS A 206 -9.58 12.73 27.77
C HIS A 206 -8.07 12.89 27.54
N TYR A 207 -7.69 13.83 26.70
CA TYR A 207 -6.28 14.22 26.56
C TYR A 207 -5.75 14.69 27.91
N ALA A 208 -4.58 14.21 28.28
CA ALA A 208 -3.93 14.59 29.51
C ALA A 208 -3.26 15.96 29.35
N VAL A 209 -3.41 16.83 30.34
CA VAL A 209 -2.71 18.12 30.38
C VAL A 209 -1.58 18.02 31.40
N ALA A 210 -0.36 18.23 30.97
CA ALA A 210 0.82 18.22 31.81
C ALA A 210 1.47 19.62 31.82
N SER A 211 2.04 20.03 32.94
CA SER A 211 2.86 21.23 33.03
C SER A 211 4.30 20.89 32.66
N THR A 212 4.88 21.65 31.74
CA THR A 212 6.30 21.51 31.37
C THR A 212 7.21 22.13 32.44
N LEU A 213 8.50 21.84 32.38
CA LEU A 213 9.49 22.43 33.30
C LEU A 213 9.56 23.96 33.17
N GLU A 214 9.25 24.50 32.00
CA GLU A 214 9.21 25.93 31.71
C GLU A 214 7.88 26.59 32.16
N GLY A 215 6.95 25.83 32.77
CA GLY A 215 5.65 26.32 33.22
C GLY A 215 4.56 26.43 32.13
N SER A 216 4.82 25.96 30.93
CA SER A 216 3.82 25.86 29.85
C SER A 216 2.90 24.65 30.06
N HIS A 217 1.75 24.61 29.37
CA HIS A 217 0.88 23.43 29.35
C HIS A 217 1.10 22.63 28.05
N GLN A 218 1.35 21.34 28.21
CA GLN A 218 1.40 20.39 27.12
C GLN A 218 0.15 19.51 27.13
N VAL A 219 -0.53 19.43 26.01
CA VAL A 219 -1.66 18.52 25.80
C VAL A 219 -1.12 17.22 25.23
N ILE A 220 -1.31 16.12 25.97
CA ILE A 220 -0.86 14.79 25.60
C ILE A 220 -2.05 14.02 25.02
N PRO A 221 -2.08 13.72 23.71
CA PRO A 221 -3.19 13.04 23.09
C PRO A 221 -3.29 11.59 23.60
N GLN A 222 -4.52 11.11 23.66
CA GLN A 222 -4.89 9.75 24.04
C GLN A 222 -5.76 9.15 22.93
N GLY A 223 -6.20 7.92 23.07
CA GLY A 223 -7.19 7.35 22.16
C GLY A 223 -7.02 5.86 21.88
N PRO A 224 -7.87 5.30 21.02
CA PRO A 224 -7.80 3.90 20.59
C PRO A 224 -6.75 3.69 19.48
N VAL A 225 -5.50 4.07 19.77
CA VAL A 225 -4.39 4.15 18.78
C VAL A 225 -4.02 2.76 18.27
N ALA A 226 -3.84 1.76 19.17
CA ALA A 226 -3.35 0.44 18.80
C ALA A 226 -4.24 -0.28 17.77
N ALA A 227 -5.57 -0.08 17.85
CA ALA A 227 -6.50 -0.69 16.90
C ALA A 227 -6.32 -0.11 15.49
N LEU A 228 -6.26 1.21 15.37
CA LEU A 228 -6.06 1.87 14.08
C LEU A 228 -4.69 1.52 13.50
N GLU A 229 -3.64 1.53 14.33
CA GLU A 229 -2.26 1.27 13.92
C GLU A 229 -2.11 -0.12 13.28
N ILE A 230 -2.59 -1.17 13.93
CA ILE A 230 -2.46 -2.52 13.38
C ILE A 230 -3.39 -2.76 12.18
N ILE A 231 -4.60 -2.18 12.17
CA ILE A 231 -5.55 -2.32 11.06
C ILE A 231 -5.00 -1.68 9.80
N LYS A 232 -4.43 -0.47 9.90
CA LYS A 232 -3.83 0.20 8.75
C LYS A 232 -2.67 -0.59 8.15
N ASN A 233 -1.86 -1.21 8.99
CA ASN A 233 -0.70 -2.00 8.56
C ASN A 233 -1.12 -3.34 7.94
N LEU A 234 -2.02 -4.11 8.56
CA LEU A 234 -2.54 -5.37 8.01
C LEU A 234 -3.31 -5.19 6.69
N GLY A 235 -4.04 -4.08 6.57
CA GLY A 235 -4.80 -3.74 5.37
C GLY A 235 -3.95 -3.12 4.25
N THR A 236 -2.65 -2.87 4.51
CA THR A 236 -1.75 -2.11 3.63
C THR A 236 -2.33 -0.75 3.26
N ASN A 237 -2.87 -0.04 4.23
CA ASN A 237 -3.53 1.25 4.03
C ASN A 237 -2.60 2.43 4.31
N GLY A 238 -1.90 2.42 5.44
CA GLY A 238 -1.09 3.55 5.92
C GLY A 238 -1.88 4.60 6.68
N GLY A 239 -1.36 5.82 6.70
CA GLY A 239 -1.85 6.88 7.56
C GLY A 239 -1.50 6.65 9.03
N GLY A 240 -2.26 7.25 9.94
CA GLY A 240 -2.09 7.08 11.38
C GLY A 240 -3.16 7.78 12.18
N PHE A 241 -3.16 7.52 13.48
CA PHE A 241 -3.98 8.25 14.43
C PHE A 241 -3.47 9.69 14.60
N PHE A 242 -2.14 9.84 14.58
CA PHE A 242 -1.41 11.10 14.66
C PHE A 242 -0.90 11.55 13.29
N ASN A 243 -0.43 12.78 13.19
CA ASN A 243 0.07 13.37 11.95
C ASN A 243 1.43 12.81 11.46
N ALA A 244 1.93 11.76 12.06
CA ALA A 244 3.25 11.20 11.75
C ALA A 244 3.21 9.80 11.13
N ASN A 245 2.05 9.31 10.75
CA ASN A 245 1.84 8.05 10.01
C ASN A 245 2.60 6.83 10.56
N GLY A 246 2.73 6.69 11.87
CA GLY A 246 3.46 5.60 12.52
C GLY A 246 4.87 5.99 13.00
N ALA A 247 5.35 7.22 12.74
CA ALA A 247 6.56 7.74 13.36
C ALA A 247 6.34 8.25 14.79
N HIS A 248 5.08 8.55 15.15
CA HIS A 248 4.76 9.09 16.47
C HIS A 248 5.09 8.08 17.58
N PRO A 249 5.73 8.52 18.71
CA PRO A 249 6.09 7.61 19.79
C PRO A 249 4.92 6.82 20.40
N TYR A 250 3.71 7.34 20.34
CA TYR A 250 2.50 6.65 20.82
C TYR A 250 1.88 5.68 19.80
N GLU A 251 2.30 5.71 18.55
CA GLU A 251 1.96 4.68 17.55
C GLU A 251 3.00 3.57 17.54
N ASN A 252 4.28 3.95 17.59
CA ASN A 252 5.41 3.05 17.38
C ASN A 252 6.52 3.34 18.43
N PRO A 253 6.31 2.96 19.72
CA PRO A 253 7.20 3.34 20.82
C PRO A 253 8.55 2.64 20.81
N THR A 254 8.67 1.43 20.29
CA THR A 254 9.86 0.58 20.46
C THR A 254 10.38 0.03 19.12
N PRO A 255 11.65 -0.39 19.03
CA PRO A 255 12.15 -1.12 17.85
C PRO A 255 11.37 -2.41 17.57
N LEU A 256 10.77 -3.04 18.59
CA LEU A 256 9.95 -4.23 18.42
C LEU A 256 8.60 -3.89 17.79
N THR A 257 7.93 -2.79 18.20
CA THR A 257 6.70 -2.35 17.54
C THR A 257 6.96 -2.04 16.08
N ASN A 258 8.01 -1.29 15.77
CA ASN A 258 8.41 -1.02 14.39
C ASN A 258 8.58 -2.31 13.56
N PHE A 259 9.25 -3.30 14.13
CA PHE A 259 9.47 -4.58 13.43
C PHE A 259 8.16 -5.36 13.22
N LEU A 260 7.27 -5.41 14.23
CA LEU A 260 5.97 -6.09 14.15
C LEU A 260 5.02 -5.40 13.15
N GLU A 261 5.00 -4.09 13.14
CA GLU A 261 4.22 -3.28 12.21
C GLU A 261 4.66 -3.55 10.76
N LEU A 262 5.96 -3.47 10.49
CA LEU A 262 6.52 -3.74 9.17
C LEU A 262 6.26 -5.19 8.72
N LEU A 263 6.34 -6.17 9.62
CA LEU A 263 5.96 -7.54 9.31
C LEU A 263 4.47 -7.63 8.94
N SER A 264 3.60 -6.97 9.71
CA SER A 264 2.15 -7.02 9.46
C SER A 264 1.78 -6.47 8.08
N ILE A 265 2.54 -5.50 7.56
CA ILE A 265 2.38 -4.95 6.22
C ILE A 265 2.67 -6.01 5.14
N VAL A 266 3.78 -6.73 5.25
CA VAL A 266 4.29 -7.59 4.15
C VAL A 266 3.71 -9.00 4.18
N LEU A 267 3.31 -9.52 5.36
CA LEU A 267 2.97 -10.94 5.52
C LEU A 267 1.82 -11.40 4.62
N LEU A 268 0.72 -10.66 4.57
CA LEU A 268 -0.44 -11.03 3.75
C LEU A 268 -0.18 -10.87 2.24
N PRO A 269 0.37 -9.74 1.75
CA PRO A 269 0.75 -9.61 0.35
C PRO A 269 1.74 -10.67 -0.13
N ALA A 270 2.76 -10.99 0.67
CA ALA A 270 3.72 -12.06 0.34
C ALA A 270 3.03 -13.43 0.29
N ALA A 271 2.14 -13.73 1.24
CA ALA A 271 1.40 -15.00 1.30
C ALA A 271 0.45 -15.18 0.10
N LEU A 272 -0.08 -14.08 -0.46
CA LEU A 272 -0.95 -14.13 -1.64
C LEU A 272 -0.26 -14.74 -2.86
N THR A 273 1.06 -14.67 -2.99
CA THR A 273 1.80 -15.34 -4.07
C THR A 273 1.65 -16.87 -3.98
N ASN A 274 1.68 -17.43 -2.75
CA ASN A 274 1.45 -18.86 -2.54
C ASN A 274 -0.04 -19.21 -2.68
N THR A 275 -0.95 -18.36 -2.21
CA THR A 275 -2.40 -18.51 -2.44
C THR A 275 -2.69 -18.59 -3.94
N PHE A 276 -2.14 -17.66 -4.73
CA PHE A 276 -2.21 -17.69 -6.18
C PHE A 276 -1.74 -19.02 -6.76
N GLY A 277 -0.50 -19.43 -6.42
CA GLY A 277 0.07 -20.68 -6.93
C GLY A 277 -0.76 -21.92 -6.61
N ARG A 278 -1.43 -21.97 -5.43
CA ARG A 278 -2.34 -23.05 -5.04
C ARG A 278 -3.65 -23.01 -5.81
N MET A 279 -4.30 -21.85 -5.88
CA MET A 279 -5.58 -21.71 -6.57
C MET A 279 -5.51 -22.02 -8.06
N VAL A 280 -4.40 -21.65 -8.73
CA VAL A 280 -4.16 -21.99 -10.16
C VAL A 280 -3.48 -23.36 -10.35
N GLN A 281 -3.28 -24.14 -9.27
CA GLN A 281 -2.63 -25.45 -9.27
C GLN A 281 -1.18 -25.47 -9.82
N HIS A 282 -0.53 -24.31 -9.85
CA HIS A 282 0.85 -24.12 -10.28
C HIS A 282 1.70 -23.44 -9.18
N VAL A 283 1.99 -24.18 -8.10
CA VAL A 283 2.71 -23.65 -6.92
C VAL A 283 4.08 -23.10 -7.27
N ARG A 284 4.77 -23.66 -8.28
CA ARG A 284 6.07 -23.13 -8.75
C ARG A 284 5.96 -21.72 -9.29
N GLN A 285 4.85 -21.41 -9.98
CA GLN A 285 4.59 -20.05 -10.49
C GLN A 285 4.43 -19.05 -9.35
N GLY A 286 3.70 -19.41 -8.29
CA GLY A 286 3.57 -18.54 -7.10
C GLY A 286 4.93 -18.25 -6.45
N TRP A 287 5.78 -19.27 -6.30
CA TRP A 287 7.13 -19.09 -5.78
C TRP A 287 8.05 -18.28 -6.70
N LEU A 288 7.92 -18.41 -8.01
CA LEU A 288 8.67 -17.58 -8.94
C LEU A 288 8.35 -16.11 -8.74
N LEU A 289 7.05 -15.76 -8.69
CA LEU A 289 6.64 -14.37 -8.45
C LEU A 289 7.16 -13.87 -7.09
N TYR A 290 7.08 -14.68 -6.04
CA TYR A 290 7.64 -14.35 -4.74
C TYR A 290 9.14 -14.02 -4.82
N TRP A 291 9.94 -14.85 -5.50
CA TRP A 291 11.39 -14.64 -5.61
C TRP A 291 11.75 -13.41 -6.45
N VAL A 292 10.98 -13.11 -7.50
CA VAL A 292 11.14 -11.86 -8.27
C VAL A 292 10.85 -10.64 -7.40
N MET A 293 9.74 -10.67 -6.65
CA MET A 293 9.39 -9.59 -5.71
C MET A 293 10.47 -9.42 -4.63
N LEU A 294 10.93 -10.53 -4.03
CA LEU A 294 11.95 -10.49 -3.00
C LEU A 294 13.30 -9.97 -3.53
N PHE A 295 13.67 -10.35 -4.75
CA PHE A 295 14.90 -9.85 -5.39
C PHE A 295 14.87 -8.33 -5.55
N LEU A 296 13.77 -7.78 -6.04
CA LEU A 296 13.58 -6.33 -6.18
C LEU A 296 13.53 -5.64 -4.81
N PHE A 297 12.84 -6.22 -3.83
CA PHE A 297 12.81 -5.73 -2.44
C PHE A 297 14.22 -5.62 -1.84
N ILE A 298 15.02 -6.67 -1.95
CA ILE A 298 16.40 -6.69 -1.44
C ILE A 298 17.26 -5.66 -2.19
N GLY A 299 17.09 -5.54 -3.51
CA GLY A 299 17.80 -4.55 -4.32
C GLY A 299 17.53 -3.11 -3.85
N GLY A 300 16.24 -2.77 -3.64
CA GLY A 300 15.83 -1.48 -3.09
C GLY A 300 16.37 -1.26 -1.68
N LEU A 301 16.30 -2.28 -0.82
CA LEU A 301 16.81 -2.23 0.56
C LEU A 301 18.31 -1.88 0.62
N PHE A 302 19.12 -2.52 -0.22
CA PHE A 302 20.54 -2.20 -0.32
C PHE A 302 20.78 -0.82 -0.91
N ALA A 303 20.07 -0.44 -1.95
CA ALA A 303 20.22 0.87 -2.59
C ALA A 303 19.92 2.02 -1.61
N LEU A 304 18.79 1.92 -0.88
CA LEU A 304 18.44 2.93 0.13
C LEU A 304 19.44 2.93 1.30
N HIS A 305 19.83 1.75 1.78
CA HIS A 305 20.82 1.68 2.88
C HIS A 305 22.15 2.33 2.52
N LEU A 306 22.66 2.07 1.32
CA LEU A 306 23.91 2.66 0.82
C LEU A 306 23.81 4.18 0.67
N SER A 307 22.64 4.68 0.27
CA SER A 307 22.38 6.12 0.15
C SER A 307 22.40 6.80 1.53
N GLU A 308 21.68 6.24 2.51
CA GLU A 308 21.49 6.83 3.83
C GLU A 308 22.69 6.59 4.78
N GLN A 309 23.57 5.65 4.46
CA GLN A 309 24.78 5.40 5.24
C GLN A 309 25.84 6.51 5.06
N ARG A 310 25.71 7.36 4.06
CA ARG A 310 26.61 8.50 3.82
C ARG A 310 26.14 9.69 4.64
N ALA A 311 27.10 10.42 5.24
CA ALA A 311 26.77 11.68 5.90
C ALA A 311 26.22 12.69 4.89
N ASN A 312 25.23 13.50 5.31
CA ASN A 312 24.73 14.57 4.49
C ASN A 312 25.81 15.69 4.40
N PRO A 313 26.35 16.00 3.20
CA PRO A 313 27.41 16.98 3.05
C PRO A 313 26.98 18.42 3.40
N LEU A 314 25.68 18.69 3.47
CA LEU A 314 25.14 19.99 3.85
C LEU A 314 25.15 20.22 5.36
N LEU A 315 25.18 19.17 6.16
CA LEU A 315 25.23 19.24 7.63
C LEU A 315 26.68 19.39 8.11
N GLN A 316 27.28 20.54 7.83
CA GLN A 316 28.64 20.85 8.31
C GLN A 316 28.64 21.00 9.84
N GLY A 317 29.52 20.26 10.52
CA GLY A 317 29.66 20.31 11.98
C GLY A 317 28.80 19.33 12.76
N ALA A 318 27.94 18.56 12.11
CA ALA A 318 27.28 17.42 12.74
C ALA A 318 28.28 16.28 12.99
N ASP A 319 28.23 15.68 14.18
CA ASP A 319 29.07 14.52 14.48
C ASP A 319 28.60 13.31 13.65
N SER A 320 29.37 13.01 12.62
CA SER A 320 29.12 11.87 11.73
C SER A 320 29.92 10.61 12.12
N GLN A 321 30.59 10.62 13.30
CA GLN A 321 31.41 9.48 13.73
C GLN A 321 30.53 8.29 14.13
N SER A 322 30.93 7.10 13.72
CA SER A 322 30.25 5.88 14.12
C SER A 322 30.50 5.55 15.59
N SER A 323 29.45 5.27 16.34
CA SER A 323 29.52 4.62 17.64
C SER A 323 29.23 3.11 17.51
N ARG A 324 29.44 2.34 18.59
CA ARG A 324 29.04 0.91 18.61
C ARG A 324 27.52 0.71 18.42
N LEU A 325 26.71 1.70 18.78
CA LEU A 325 25.25 1.65 18.73
C LEU A 325 24.68 2.33 17.49
N GLN A 326 25.43 3.23 16.84
CA GLN A 326 24.98 4.02 15.71
C GLN A 326 26.00 3.99 14.58
N SER A 327 25.60 3.64 13.38
CA SER A 327 26.42 3.74 12.18
C SER A 327 26.55 5.21 11.74
N VAL A 328 27.65 5.54 11.10
CA VAL A 328 27.78 6.80 10.33
C VAL A 328 26.63 6.85 9.31
N GLY A 329 26.03 8.02 9.11
CA GLY A 329 25.03 8.24 8.08
C GLY A 329 24.16 9.46 8.34
N SER A 330 23.21 9.71 7.43
CA SER A 330 22.23 10.79 7.55
C SER A 330 21.17 10.40 8.57
N MET A 331 21.19 11.06 9.74
CA MET A 331 20.17 10.91 10.79
C MET A 331 19.12 12.03 10.76
N GLU A 332 19.25 12.98 9.84
CA GLU A 332 18.24 14.02 9.66
C GLU A 332 16.86 13.41 9.39
N GLY A 333 15.84 13.90 10.08
CA GLY A 333 14.48 13.43 9.94
C GLY A 333 14.23 11.97 10.35
N LYS A 334 15.20 11.31 10.98
CA LYS A 334 15.11 9.90 11.41
C LYS A 334 15.07 9.80 12.93
N GLU A 335 14.29 8.84 13.41
CA GLU A 335 14.15 8.58 14.83
C GLU A 335 15.34 7.79 15.41
N VAL A 336 15.92 8.29 16.50
CA VAL A 336 17.08 7.63 17.16
C VAL A 336 16.72 6.21 17.62
N ARG A 337 15.49 5.97 18.07
CA ARG A 337 15.02 4.65 18.53
C ARG A 337 15.03 3.58 17.45
N PHE A 338 14.98 3.95 16.17
CA PHE A 338 14.99 3.02 15.02
C PHE A 338 16.34 3.01 14.31
N GLY A 339 17.05 4.13 14.33
CA GLY A 339 18.29 4.33 13.62
C GLY A 339 18.13 4.19 12.09
N ILE A 340 19.24 4.24 11.37
CA ILE A 340 19.23 4.14 9.89
C ILE A 340 18.66 2.78 9.44
N GLY A 341 18.99 1.68 10.10
CA GLY A 341 18.53 0.34 9.72
C GLY A 341 17.01 0.20 9.79
N GLY A 342 16.40 0.61 10.90
CA GLY A 342 14.94 0.56 11.06
C GLY A 342 14.20 1.50 10.12
N THR A 343 14.75 2.68 9.85
CA THR A 343 14.18 3.65 8.90
C THR A 343 14.25 3.14 7.46
N VAL A 344 15.41 2.62 7.03
CA VAL A 344 15.58 2.06 5.69
C VAL A 344 14.62 0.90 5.46
N LEU A 345 14.48 -0.02 6.43
CA LEU A 345 13.54 -1.13 6.32
C LEU A 345 12.10 -0.63 6.18
N ALA A 346 11.70 0.36 6.98
CA ALA A 346 10.38 0.96 6.90
C ALA A 346 10.12 1.63 5.54
N GLY A 347 11.02 2.49 5.07
CA GLY A 347 10.89 3.16 3.79
C GLY A 347 10.71 2.17 2.63
N ILE A 348 11.50 1.07 2.62
CA ILE A 348 11.38 0.04 1.59
C ILE A 348 10.08 -0.77 1.73
N VAL A 349 9.71 -1.16 2.94
CA VAL A 349 8.46 -1.88 3.17
C VAL A 349 7.29 -1.05 2.67
N THR A 350 7.16 0.19 3.12
CA THR A 350 5.97 0.99 2.85
C THR A 350 5.88 1.48 1.41
N SER A 351 7.00 1.84 0.77
CA SER A 351 7.01 2.29 -0.62
C SER A 351 6.75 1.14 -1.62
N ASN A 352 7.20 -0.08 -1.32
CA ASN A 352 6.94 -1.25 -2.16
C ASN A 352 5.50 -1.78 -2.03
N THR A 353 4.95 -1.75 -0.81
CA THR A 353 3.65 -2.36 -0.50
C THR A 353 2.47 -1.41 -0.69
N ALA A 354 2.72 -0.19 -1.12
CA ALA A 354 1.70 0.86 -1.21
C ALA A 354 0.95 1.10 0.12
N THR A 355 1.68 1.05 1.26
CA THR A 355 1.04 1.15 2.57
C THR A 355 1.01 2.58 3.11
N GLY A 356 2.05 3.38 2.88
CA GLY A 356 2.10 4.77 3.33
C GLY A 356 2.36 4.98 4.82
N SER A 357 2.70 3.93 5.56
CA SER A 357 3.20 4.05 6.92
C SER A 357 4.62 4.63 6.89
N ALA A 358 4.95 5.57 7.75
CA ALA A 358 6.27 6.19 7.82
C ALA A 358 6.82 6.14 9.25
N ASN A 359 8.13 6.06 9.40
CA ASN A 359 8.81 6.21 10.68
C ASN A 359 9.95 7.23 10.64
N ALA A 360 10.00 8.02 9.57
CA ALA A 360 10.95 9.09 9.34
C ALA A 360 10.32 10.17 8.45
N ALA A 361 10.95 11.33 8.37
CA ALA A 361 10.61 12.36 7.40
C ALA A 361 11.25 12.02 6.05
N ASP A 362 10.47 11.55 5.09
CA ASP A 362 10.97 11.14 3.77
C ASP A 362 11.62 12.29 2.99
N ASP A 363 11.22 13.54 3.26
CA ASP A 363 11.79 14.75 2.72
C ASP A 363 13.26 14.98 3.11
N SER A 364 13.66 14.45 4.26
CA SER A 364 15.03 14.52 4.79
C SER A 364 15.93 13.36 4.35
N LEU A 365 15.46 12.48 3.48
CA LEU A 365 16.30 11.47 2.86
C LEU A 365 17.30 12.11 1.90
N THR A 366 18.43 11.46 1.68
CA THR A 366 19.33 11.87 0.60
C THR A 366 18.61 11.83 -0.75
N SER A 367 19.02 12.65 -1.72
CA SER A 367 18.40 12.70 -3.06
C SER A 367 18.29 11.31 -3.71
N LEU A 368 19.32 10.46 -3.54
CA LEU A 368 19.27 9.06 -4.01
C LEU A 368 18.37 8.17 -3.14
N GLY A 369 18.27 8.43 -1.85
CA GLY A 369 17.33 7.75 -0.96
C GLY A 369 15.88 8.03 -1.37
N GLY A 370 15.53 9.29 -1.59
CA GLY A 370 14.25 9.72 -2.13
C GLY A 370 13.96 9.11 -3.50
N LEU A 371 14.98 9.04 -4.39
CA LEU A 371 14.86 8.36 -5.69
C LEU A 371 14.47 6.89 -5.54
N VAL A 372 15.06 6.15 -4.59
CA VAL A 372 14.72 4.72 -4.38
C VAL A 372 13.26 4.56 -3.98
N LEU A 373 12.77 5.37 -3.02
CA LEU A 373 11.35 5.32 -2.63
C LEU A 373 10.43 5.67 -3.80
N LEU A 374 10.78 6.71 -4.55
CA LEU A 374 10.00 7.14 -5.72
C LEU A 374 9.95 6.05 -6.80
N VAL A 375 11.08 5.39 -7.10
CA VAL A 375 11.13 4.27 -8.06
C VAL A 375 10.25 3.11 -7.60
N ASN A 376 10.23 2.78 -6.30
CA ASN A 376 9.35 1.74 -5.76
C ASN A 376 7.87 2.07 -6.02
N LEU A 377 7.44 3.31 -5.80
CA LEU A 377 6.07 3.76 -6.10
C LEU A 377 5.76 3.68 -7.61
N LEU A 378 6.71 4.10 -8.45
CA LEU A 378 6.55 4.13 -9.92
C LEU A 378 6.61 2.75 -10.58
N LEU A 379 7.14 1.72 -9.90
CA LEU A 379 7.05 0.32 -10.33
C LEU A 379 5.61 -0.22 -10.33
N GLY A 380 4.66 0.45 -9.68
CA GLY A 380 3.23 0.15 -9.79
C GLY A 380 2.74 -0.98 -8.88
N GLU A 381 3.12 -0.96 -7.62
CA GLU A 381 2.67 -1.90 -6.58
C GLU A 381 3.00 -3.38 -6.87
N VAL A 382 4.06 -3.66 -7.59
CA VAL A 382 4.41 -5.04 -7.96
C VAL A 382 5.22 -5.79 -6.90
N ILE A 383 5.88 -5.10 -5.98
CA ILE A 383 6.77 -5.70 -4.97
C ILE A 383 6.02 -5.87 -3.65
N PHE A 384 5.42 -7.03 -3.41
CA PHE A 384 4.53 -7.27 -2.27
C PHE A 384 3.48 -6.16 -2.10
N GLY A 385 3.00 -5.62 -3.20
CA GLY A 385 2.12 -4.46 -3.24
C GLY A 385 0.80 -4.66 -2.49
N GLY A 386 -0.03 -3.62 -2.46
CA GLY A 386 -1.23 -3.54 -1.64
C GLY A 386 -2.07 -4.81 -1.57
N LEU A 387 -2.81 -5.00 -0.49
CA LEU A 387 -3.52 -6.24 -0.18
C LEU A 387 -4.51 -6.63 -1.31
N GLY A 388 -4.11 -7.60 -2.13
CA GLY A 388 -4.81 -8.00 -3.36
C GLY A 388 -4.27 -7.32 -4.62
N THR A 389 -4.02 -6.02 -4.61
CA THR A 389 -3.51 -5.26 -5.76
C THR A 389 -2.15 -5.78 -6.20
N GLY A 390 -1.22 -5.98 -5.28
CA GLY A 390 0.14 -6.41 -5.61
C GLY A 390 0.21 -7.70 -6.43
N VAL A 391 -0.63 -8.68 -6.11
CA VAL A 391 -0.66 -9.94 -6.86
C VAL A 391 -1.19 -9.73 -8.28
N PHE A 392 -2.31 -9.02 -8.47
CA PHE A 392 -2.82 -8.83 -9.82
C PHE A 392 -1.93 -7.87 -10.63
N SER A 393 -1.30 -6.86 -10.01
CA SER A 393 -0.32 -5.98 -10.69
C SER A 393 0.87 -6.77 -11.21
N MET A 394 1.43 -7.66 -10.40
CA MET A 394 2.53 -8.52 -10.82
C MET A 394 2.13 -9.48 -11.93
N ILE A 395 0.92 -10.07 -11.85
CA ILE A 395 0.42 -10.97 -12.89
C ILE A 395 0.10 -10.21 -14.19
N MET A 396 -0.47 -9.02 -14.09
CA MET A 396 -0.70 -8.14 -15.25
C MET A 396 0.62 -7.80 -15.94
N THR A 397 1.65 -7.47 -15.16
CA THR A 397 2.99 -7.20 -15.70
C THR A 397 3.61 -8.45 -16.33
N ALA A 398 3.43 -9.62 -15.72
CA ALA A 398 3.84 -10.90 -16.31
C ALA A 398 3.11 -11.18 -17.64
N ALA A 399 1.82 -10.87 -17.72
CA ALA A 399 1.05 -11.00 -18.96
C ALA A 399 1.56 -10.06 -20.06
N ILE A 400 1.93 -8.80 -19.72
CA ILE A 400 2.54 -7.86 -20.67
C ILE A 400 3.90 -8.39 -21.16
N ALA A 401 4.73 -8.88 -20.24
CA ALA A 401 6.04 -9.43 -20.59
C ALA A 401 5.92 -10.65 -21.54
N VAL A 402 4.98 -11.55 -21.27
CA VAL A 402 4.68 -12.71 -22.14
C VAL A 402 4.14 -12.24 -23.49
N PHE A 403 3.26 -11.24 -23.50
CA PHE A 403 2.68 -10.70 -24.73
C PHE A 403 3.77 -10.13 -25.64
N LEU A 404 4.65 -9.28 -25.12
CA LEU A 404 5.74 -8.70 -25.90
C LEU A 404 6.76 -9.75 -26.33
N ALA A 405 7.17 -10.65 -25.44
CA ALA A 405 8.07 -11.75 -25.79
C ALA A 405 7.46 -12.66 -26.87
N GLY A 406 6.17 -12.96 -26.78
CA GLY A 406 5.43 -13.74 -27.77
C GLY A 406 5.44 -13.08 -29.16
N LEU A 407 5.16 -11.78 -29.22
CA LEU A 407 5.18 -11.02 -30.47
C LEU A 407 6.58 -10.99 -31.12
N MET A 408 7.63 -10.81 -30.30
CA MET A 408 9.01 -10.79 -30.81
C MET A 408 9.45 -12.13 -31.43
N ILE A 409 8.91 -13.25 -30.93
CA ILE A 409 9.27 -14.60 -31.38
C ILE A 409 8.26 -15.13 -32.42
N GLY A 410 7.21 -14.36 -32.75
CA GLY A 410 6.15 -14.79 -33.68
C GLY A 410 5.25 -15.90 -33.11
N ARG A 411 5.03 -15.92 -31.80
CA ARG A 411 4.22 -16.94 -31.11
C ARG A 411 2.99 -16.33 -30.47
N THR A 412 1.92 -17.12 -30.34
CA THR A 412 0.70 -16.69 -29.63
C THR A 412 1.03 -16.51 -28.14
N PRO A 413 0.80 -15.31 -27.57
CA PRO A 413 1.08 -15.07 -26.16
C PRO A 413 0.05 -15.80 -25.28
N GLU A 414 0.55 -16.60 -24.36
CA GLU A 414 -0.25 -17.39 -23.41
C GLU A 414 0.35 -17.31 -22.00
N TYR A 415 -0.49 -17.03 -21.02
CA TYR A 415 -0.10 -17.06 -19.61
C TYR A 415 -0.94 -18.09 -18.85
N LEU A 416 -0.30 -19.09 -18.24
CA LEU A 416 -0.97 -20.21 -17.56
C LEU A 416 -2.07 -20.88 -18.42
N GLY A 417 -1.78 -21.16 -19.68
CA GLY A 417 -2.73 -21.78 -20.60
C GLY A 417 -3.88 -20.88 -21.08
N LYS A 418 -3.91 -19.61 -20.64
CA LYS A 418 -4.89 -18.61 -21.09
C LYS A 418 -4.27 -17.74 -22.18
N GLN A 419 -4.98 -17.62 -23.31
CA GLN A 419 -4.51 -16.79 -24.43
C GLN A 419 -4.74 -15.32 -24.18
N ILE A 420 -3.74 -14.50 -24.48
CA ILE A 420 -3.87 -13.04 -24.47
C ILE A 420 -4.26 -12.60 -25.87
N GLY A 421 -5.57 -12.47 -26.10
CA GLY A 421 -6.12 -12.01 -27.38
C GLY A 421 -6.25 -10.49 -27.47
N PRO A 422 -6.89 -9.98 -28.56
CA PRO A 422 -7.00 -8.53 -28.78
C PRO A 422 -7.80 -7.80 -27.68
N ASN A 423 -8.81 -8.42 -27.09
CA ASN A 423 -9.63 -7.81 -26.05
C ASN A 423 -8.89 -7.75 -24.71
N GLU A 424 -8.21 -8.83 -24.34
CA GLU A 424 -7.34 -8.86 -23.16
C GLU A 424 -6.23 -7.83 -23.29
N ASN A 425 -5.63 -7.72 -24.49
CA ASN A 425 -4.57 -6.75 -24.74
C ASN A 425 -5.04 -5.29 -24.60
N LYS A 426 -6.26 -4.95 -25.02
CA LYS A 426 -6.83 -3.59 -24.81
C LYS A 426 -6.88 -3.25 -23.32
N MET A 427 -7.31 -4.18 -22.47
CA MET A 427 -7.38 -3.99 -21.02
C MET A 427 -5.98 -3.91 -20.41
N ILE A 428 -5.03 -4.71 -20.89
CA ILE A 428 -3.62 -4.67 -20.48
C ILE A 428 -3.00 -3.30 -20.79
N VAL A 429 -3.21 -2.77 -21.99
CA VAL A 429 -2.69 -1.45 -22.40
C VAL A 429 -3.34 -0.35 -21.56
N PHE A 430 -4.66 -0.40 -21.32
CA PHE A 430 -5.33 0.55 -20.45
C PHE A 430 -4.75 0.52 -19.03
N TYR A 431 -4.54 -0.67 -18.48
CA TYR A 431 -3.89 -0.87 -17.18
C TYR A 431 -2.50 -0.21 -17.13
N ALA A 432 -1.64 -0.50 -18.11
CA ALA A 432 -0.26 -0.04 -18.16
C ALA A 432 -0.12 1.48 -18.31
N LEU A 433 -1.04 2.12 -19.05
CA LEU A 433 -0.98 3.56 -19.32
C LEU A 433 -1.61 4.41 -18.22
N THR A 434 -2.51 3.86 -17.42
CA THR A 434 -3.24 4.62 -16.40
C THR A 434 -2.30 5.34 -15.43
N GLY A 435 -1.25 4.68 -14.95
CA GLY A 435 -0.27 5.27 -14.02
C GLY A 435 0.56 6.39 -14.65
N PRO A 436 1.35 6.13 -15.71
CA PRO A 436 2.16 7.16 -16.35
C PRO A 436 1.35 8.39 -16.77
N VAL A 437 0.20 8.19 -17.39
CA VAL A 437 -0.66 9.29 -17.84
C VAL A 437 -1.15 10.13 -16.66
N THR A 438 -1.66 9.51 -15.60
CA THR A 438 -2.19 10.24 -14.44
C THR A 438 -1.09 11.01 -13.71
N ILE A 439 0.02 10.34 -13.37
CA ILE A 439 1.11 10.92 -12.58
C ILE A 439 1.76 12.08 -13.34
N LEU A 440 2.13 11.86 -14.60
CA LEU A 440 2.87 12.86 -15.36
C LEU A 440 2.01 14.08 -15.72
N ILE A 441 0.73 13.88 -16.07
CA ILE A 441 -0.18 15.00 -16.38
C ILE A 441 -0.43 15.85 -15.13
N LEU A 442 -0.74 15.23 -13.99
CA LEU A 442 -1.01 15.99 -12.76
C LEU A 442 0.25 16.70 -12.27
N THR A 443 1.42 16.07 -12.36
CA THR A 443 2.71 16.72 -12.06
C THR A 443 2.93 17.92 -13.00
N ALA A 444 2.73 17.77 -14.30
CA ALA A 444 2.90 18.84 -15.26
C ALA A 444 1.95 20.03 -15.00
N ILE A 445 0.70 19.76 -14.66
CA ILE A 445 -0.27 20.80 -14.28
C ILE A 445 0.19 21.51 -13.01
N ALA A 446 0.66 20.79 -11.99
CA ALA A 446 1.10 21.37 -10.73
C ALA A 446 2.30 22.29 -10.91
N ILE A 447 3.33 21.88 -11.64
CA ILE A 447 4.52 22.71 -11.85
C ILE A 447 4.28 23.91 -12.81
N SER A 448 3.21 23.86 -13.60
CA SER A 448 2.86 24.91 -14.57
C SER A 448 1.86 25.94 -14.02
N THR A 449 1.32 25.73 -12.81
CA THR A 449 0.29 26.59 -12.23
C THR A 449 0.73 27.20 -10.91
N LYS A 450 0.31 28.44 -10.66
CA LYS A 450 0.55 29.10 -9.36
C LYS A 450 -0.08 28.34 -8.19
N ALA A 451 -1.24 27.71 -8.41
CA ALA A 451 -1.94 26.95 -7.39
C ALA A 451 -1.16 25.67 -6.99
N GLY A 452 -0.52 25.01 -7.94
CA GLY A 452 0.32 23.86 -7.65
C GLY A 452 1.63 24.26 -6.97
N LEU A 453 2.32 25.30 -7.47
CA LEU A 453 3.56 25.80 -6.87
C LEU A 453 3.36 26.36 -5.45
N ALA A 454 2.15 26.80 -5.10
CA ALA A 454 1.83 27.27 -3.75
C ALA A 454 1.93 26.17 -2.67
N GLY A 455 1.96 24.90 -3.08
CA GLY A 455 2.17 23.76 -2.16
C GLY A 455 3.62 23.60 -1.71
N LEU A 456 4.60 24.12 -2.46
CA LEU A 456 6.01 24.03 -2.08
C LEU A 456 6.32 25.05 -0.98
N THR A 457 6.59 24.57 0.24
CA THR A 457 6.81 25.42 1.40
C THR A 457 8.28 25.55 1.82
N THR A 458 9.07 24.52 1.59
CA THR A 458 10.46 24.44 2.06
C THR A 458 11.48 24.39 0.93
N ASN A 459 11.16 23.71 -0.16
CA ASN A 459 12.11 23.44 -1.23
C ASN A 459 11.62 23.93 -2.59
N THR A 460 12.59 24.27 -3.46
CA THR A 460 12.34 24.70 -4.85
C THR A 460 13.27 23.93 -5.79
N GLY A 461 13.18 24.20 -7.10
CA GLY A 461 14.07 23.57 -8.09
C GLY A 461 13.86 22.06 -8.20
N PRO A 462 14.95 21.28 -8.35
CA PRO A 462 14.86 19.83 -8.55
C PRO A 462 14.20 19.08 -7.38
N HIS A 463 14.46 19.50 -6.13
CA HIS A 463 13.83 18.90 -4.96
C HIS A 463 12.33 19.19 -4.92
N GLY A 464 11.91 20.45 -5.17
CA GLY A 464 10.49 20.79 -5.25
C GLY A 464 9.74 20.03 -6.36
N LEU A 465 10.40 19.77 -7.50
CA LEU A 465 9.84 18.87 -8.53
C LEU A 465 9.66 17.45 -7.98
N THR A 466 10.63 16.95 -7.22
CA THR A 466 10.58 15.62 -6.59
C THR A 466 9.43 15.54 -5.57
N GLU A 467 9.21 16.56 -4.75
CA GLU A 467 8.09 16.61 -3.78
C GLU A 467 6.73 16.49 -4.48
N ILE A 468 6.50 17.29 -5.54
CA ILE A 468 5.24 17.24 -6.31
C ILE A 468 5.06 15.88 -6.99
N LEU A 469 6.10 15.39 -7.66
CA LEU A 469 6.08 14.10 -8.34
C LEU A 469 5.83 12.97 -7.35
N PHE A 470 6.49 12.98 -6.19
CA PHE A 470 6.31 11.99 -5.14
C PHE A 470 4.87 12.02 -4.60
N GLY A 471 4.30 13.19 -4.37
CA GLY A 471 2.92 13.36 -3.94
C GLY A 471 1.92 12.72 -4.90
N PHE A 472 2.05 12.93 -6.21
CA PHE A 472 1.17 12.30 -7.21
C PHE A 472 1.48 10.82 -7.43
N ALA A 473 2.75 10.41 -7.38
CA ALA A 473 3.12 9.00 -7.46
C ALA A 473 2.57 8.22 -6.27
N SER A 474 2.70 8.74 -5.06
CA SER A 474 2.16 8.16 -3.84
C SER A 474 0.63 8.10 -3.85
N SER A 475 -0.03 9.18 -4.25
CA SER A 475 -1.49 9.22 -4.38
C SER A 475 -2.01 8.22 -5.41
N PHE A 476 -1.32 8.09 -6.55
CA PHE A 476 -1.66 7.10 -7.57
C PHE A 476 -1.35 5.67 -7.13
N ALA A 477 -0.23 5.43 -6.47
CA ALA A 477 0.06 4.10 -5.91
C ALA A 477 -0.86 3.71 -4.74
N ASN A 478 -1.86 4.52 -4.39
CA ASN A 478 -2.66 4.37 -3.17
C ASN A 478 -1.79 4.13 -1.92
N ASN A 479 -0.64 4.83 -1.84
CA ASN A 479 0.35 4.66 -0.78
C ASN A 479 0.10 5.60 0.40
N GLY A 480 0.08 6.92 0.17
CA GLY A 480 -0.20 7.94 1.20
C GLY A 480 1.03 8.59 1.86
N GLN A 481 2.27 8.14 1.58
CA GLN A 481 3.48 8.87 1.99
C GLN A 481 3.60 10.19 1.24
N ALA A 482 4.22 11.19 1.88
CA ALA A 482 4.53 12.47 1.26
C ALA A 482 5.90 12.97 1.72
N PHE A 483 6.54 13.79 0.90
CA PHE A 483 7.62 14.62 1.37
C PHE A 483 7.03 15.79 2.16
N ALA A 484 7.53 16.04 3.36
CA ALA A 484 6.96 17.00 4.31
C ALA A 484 7.00 18.46 3.85
N GLY A 485 7.82 18.77 2.85
CA GLY A 485 7.89 20.08 2.21
C GLY A 485 6.64 20.48 1.41
N LEU A 486 5.83 19.47 1.01
CA LEU A 486 4.60 19.70 0.26
C LEU A 486 3.41 20.00 1.20
N ASN A 487 2.92 21.23 1.22
CA ASN A 487 1.63 21.57 1.84
C ASN A 487 0.47 21.03 0.98
N ALA A 488 -0.01 19.87 1.32
CA ALA A 488 -1.08 19.21 0.59
C ALA A 488 -2.50 19.67 1.00
N ASN A 489 -2.66 20.47 2.06
CA ASN A 489 -3.96 20.98 2.46
C ASN A 489 -4.31 22.29 1.72
N LEU A 490 -4.30 22.21 0.41
CA LEU A 490 -4.77 23.28 -0.49
C LEU A 490 -5.85 22.70 -1.40
N PRO A 491 -6.88 23.48 -1.79
CA PRO A 491 -7.95 22.99 -2.67
C PRO A 491 -7.43 22.32 -3.95
N PHE A 492 -6.35 22.84 -4.53
CA PHE A 492 -5.69 22.24 -5.69
C PHE A 492 -5.25 20.79 -5.42
N TYR A 493 -4.47 20.57 -4.36
CA TYR A 493 -3.97 19.25 -4.02
C TYR A 493 -5.07 18.34 -3.48
N ASN A 494 -5.99 18.85 -2.66
CA ASN A 494 -7.13 18.08 -2.18
C ASN A 494 -7.96 17.47 -3.31
N ILE A 495 -8.13 18.19 -4.42
CA ILE A 495 -8.88 17.68 -5.59
C ILE A 495 -8.00 16.81 -6.50
N THR A 496 -6.80 17.25 -6.84
CA THR A 496 -5.95 16.54 -7.82
C THR A 496 -5.42 15.23 -7.28
N THR A 497 -5.03 15.14 -6.01
CA THR A 497 -4.65 13.87 -5.38
C THR A 497 -5.83 12.92 -5.25
N ALA A 498 -7.05 13.42 -4.95
CA ALA A 498 -8.26 12.60 -4.95
C ALA A 498 -8.54 11.99 -6.35
N ILE A 499 -8.33 12.76 -7.43
CA ILE A 499 -8.42 12.25 -8.81
C ILE A 499 -7.38 11.15 -9.04
N ALA A 500 -6.12 11.34 -8.61
CA ALA A 500 -5.07 10.33 -8.74
C ALA A 500 -5.43 9.04 -8.00
N MET A 501 -5.92 9.14 -6.76
CA MET A 501 -6.34 8.00 -5.93
C MET A 501 -7.48 7.21 -6.57
N MET A 502 -8.50 7.89 -7.11
CA MET A 502 -9.61 7.25 -7.81
C MET A 502 -9.15 6.61 -9.12
N ALA A 503 -8.30 7.28 -9.89
CA ALA A 503 -7.73 6.74 -11.12
C ALA A 503 -6.97 5.44 -10.86
N ALA A 504 -6.20 5.35 -9.79
CA ALA A 504 -5.54 4.12 -9.38
C ALA A 504 -6.55 3.04 -8.98
N ARG A 505 -7.40 3.33 -7.99
CA ARG A 505 -8.32 2.33 -7.42
C ARG A 505 -9.22 1.69 -8.47
N PHE A 506 -9.83 2.50 -9.32
CA PHE A 506 -10.76 2.03 -10.33
C PHE A 506 -10.09 1.73 -11.67
N GLY A 507 -9.14 2.57 -12.10
CA GLY A 507 -8.43 2.38 -13.36
C GLY A 507 -7.57 1.12 -13.40
N LEU A 508 -7.15 0.58 -12.25
CA LEU A 508 -6.44 -0.70 -12.17
C LEU A 508 -7.40 -1.88 -11.91
N ALA A 509 -8.40 -1.74 -11.05
CA ALA A 509 -9.33 -2.81 -10.72
C ALA A 509 -10.28 -3.16 -11.87
N ILE A 510 -10.75 -2.17 -12.64
CA ILE A 510 -11.64 -2.39 -13.79
C ILE A 510 -11.01 -3.32 -14.83
N PRO A 511 -9.84 -3.00 -15.41
CA PRO A 511 -9.23 -3.89 -16.40
C PRO A 511 -8.82 -5.24 -15.81
N ALA A 512 -8.39 -5.29 -14.55
CA ALA A 512 -8.05 -6.54 -13.89
C ALA A 512 -9.27 -7.48 -13.79
N LEU A 513 -10.41 -7.03 -13.29
CA LEU A 513 -11.63 -7.84 -13.19
C LEU A 513 -12.19 -8.20 -14.57
N MET A 514 -12.10 -7.30 -15.56
CA MET A 514 -12.56 -7.60 -16.92
C MET A 514 -11.70 -8.70 -17.57
N ILE A 515 -10.38 -8.63 -17.41
CA ILE A 515 -9.46 -9.69 -17.88
C ILE A 515 -9.74 -11.00 -17.15
N ALA A 516 -9.93 -10.97 -15.83
CA ALA A 516 -10.28 -12.15 -15.05
C ALA A 516 -11.55 -12.84 -15.60
N GLY A 517 -12.57 -12.04 -15.94
CA GLY A 517 -13.79 -12.56 -16.56
C GLY A 517 -13.57 -13.16 -17.96
N MET A 518 -12.68 -12.57 -18.75
CA MET A 518 -12.31 -13.11 -20.06
C MET A 518 -11.53 -14.42 -19.92
N PHE A 519 -10.53 -14.48 -19.03
CA PHE A 519 -9.75 -15.69 -18.77
C PHE A 519 -10.60 -16.83 -18.20
N ALA A 520 -11.53 -16.56 -17.29
CA ALA A 520 -12.42 -17.58 -16.73
C ALA A 520 -13.25 -18.31 -17.80
N ARG A 521 -13.62 -17.63 -18.89
CA ARG A 521 -14.40 -18.21 -20.01
C ARG A 521 -13.55 -19.10 -20.93
N GLN A 522 -12.24 -18.93 -20.93
CA GLN A 522 -11.34 -19.71 -21.77
C GLN A 522 -11.11 -21.10 -21.17
N LYS A 523 -10.93 -22.12 -22.05
CA LYS A 523 -10.38 -23.41 -21.68
C LYS A 523 -8.85 -23.28 -21.57
N GLU A 524 -8.27 -24.04 -20.66
CA GLU A 524 -6.81 -24.17 -20.59
C GLU A 524 -6.29 -24.86 -21.85
N ARG A 525 -5.27 -24.26 -22.45
CA ARG A 525 -4.60 -24.83 -23.60
C ARG A 525 -3.44 -25.70 -23.14
N PRO A 526 -3.27 -26.91 -23.74
CA PRO A 526 -2.12 -27.73 -23.41
C PRO A 526 -0.82 -27.03 -23.84
N GLN A 527 0.19 -27.13 -23.00
CA GLN A 527 1.51 -26.57 -23.30
C GLN A 527 2.08 -27.21 -24.58
N SER A 528 2.45 -26.38 -25.54
CA SER A 528 3.12 -26.78 -26.77
C SER A 528 4.62 -26.50 -26.68
N ARG A 529 5.43 -27.05 -27.62
CA ARG A 529 6.87 -26.70 -27.74
C ARG A 529 7.09 -25.19 -27.99
N GLY A 530 6.05 -24.50 -28.37
CA GLY A 530 6.05 -23.05 -28.63
C GLY A 530 5.66 -22.17 -27.43
N THR A 531 5.11 -22.75 -26.37
CA THR A 531 4.67 -21.98 -25.18
C THR A 531 5.87 -21.55 -24.35
N LEU A 532 5.95 -20.25 -24.02
CA LEU A 532 6.96 -19.72 -23.10
C LEU A 532 6.67 -20.24 -21.68
N ARG A 533 7.57 -21.00 -21.11
CA ARG A 533 7.43 -21.48 -19.73
C ARG A 533 7.62 -20.34 -18.74
N THR A 534 6.56 -20.03 -18.00
CA THR A 534 6.54 -18.91 -17.06
C THR A 534 6.96 -19.28 -15.63
N ASP A 535 7.29 -20.57 -15.38
CA ASP A 535 7.72 -21.10 -14.08
C ASP A 535 9.26 -21.28 -13.97
N THR A 536 10.03 -20.65 -14.88
CA THR A 536 11.49 -20.82 -15.00
C THR A 536 12.25 -19.59 -14.51
N PHE A 537 13.50 -19.81 -14.07
CA PHE A 537 14.42 -18.70 -13.73
C PHE A 537 14.58 -17.68 -14.88
N THR A 538 14.68 -18.16 -16.12
CA THR A 538 14.78 -17.29 -17.30
C THR A 538 13.58 -16.35 -17.42
N PHE A 539 12.38 -16.84 -17.14
CA PHE A 539 11.19 -15.99 -17.12
C PHE A 539 11.24 -14.99 -15.97
N GLY A 540 11.70 -15.39 -14.78
CA GLY A 540 11.90 -14.47 -13.67
C GLY A 540 12.87 -13.34 -13.99
N ALA A 541 13.99 -13.64 -14.64
CA ALA A 541 14.95 -12.64 -15.12
C ALA A 541 14.34 -11.73 -16.18
N LEU A 542 13.60 -12.29 -17.15
CA LEU A 542 12.87 -11.52 -18.16
C LEU A 542 11.86 -10.56 -17.52
N LEU A 543 11.08 -11.04 -16.58
CA LEU A 543 10.07 -10.25 -15.88
C LEU A 543 10.69 -9.10 -15.07
N THR A 544 11.79 -9.37 -14.37
CA THR A 544 12.54 -8.35 -13.62
C THR A 544 13.09 -7.27 -14.56
N THR A 545 13.74 -7.69 -15.66
CA THR A 545 14.29 -6.76 -16.67
C THR A 545 13.19 -5.94 -17.33
N PHE A 546 12.05 -6.57 -17.64
CA PHE A 546 10.90 -5.91 -18.22
C PHE A 546 10.33 -4.83 -17.29
N LEU A 547 10.14 -5.12 -16.01
CA LEU A 547 9.69 -4.16 -15.00
C LEU A 547 10.60 -2.92 -14.96
N ILE A 548 11.91 -3.12 -14.89
CA ILE A 548 12.88 -2.04 -14.82
C ILE A 548 12.84 -1.19 -16.10
N ILE A 549 12.83 -1.83 -17.28
CA ILE A 549 12.83 -1.13 -18.58
C ILE A 549 11.56 -0.31 -18.76
N VAL A 550 10.38 -0.88 -18.49
CA VAL A 550 9.11 -0.17 -18.68
C VAL A 550 9.01 1.03 -17.74
N THR A 551 9.40 0.87 -16.48
CA THR A 551 9.42 1.97 -15.52
C THR A 551 10.40 3.06 -15.94
N ALA A 552 11.61 2.69 -16.37
CA ALA A 552 12.59 3.63 -16.88
C ALA A 552 12.07 4.39 -18.11
N LEU A 553 11.52 3.70 -19.12
CA LEU A 553 10.96 4.33 -20.31
C LEU A 553 9.82 5.30 -19.98
N SER A 554 9.01 4.98 -18.96
CA SER A 554 7.88 5.82 -18.55
C SER A 554 8.30 7.07 -17.78
N TYR A 555 9.33 6.99 -16.94
CA TYR A 555 9.59 8.03 -15.95
C TYR A 555 11.04 8.58 -15.93
N LEU A 556 11.99 8.00 -16.69
CA LEU A 556 13.40 8.42 -16.66
C LEU A 556 13.59 9.94 -16.86
N PRO A 557 12.88 10.62 -17.79
CA PRO A 557 13.06 12.05 -17.98
C PRO A 557 12.77 12.88 -16.71
N VAL A 558 11.65 12.61 -16.03
CA VAL A 558 11.27 13.34 -14.82
C VAL A 558 12.15 12.97 -13.61
N LEU A 559 12.58 11.72 -13.50
CA LEU A 559 13.53 11.28 -12.47
C LEU A 559 14.90 11.94 -12.66
N THR A 560 15.31 12.16 -13.89
CA THR A 560 16.58 12.83 -14.21
C THR A 560 16.53 14.31 -13.83
N LEU A 561 15.41 15.00 -14.05
CA LEU A 561 15.23 16.41 -13.73
C LEU A 561 15.00 16.68 -12.23
N GLY A 562 14.50 15.73 -11.48
CA GLY A 562 14.28 15.78 -10.03
C GLY A 562 15.51 15.23 -9.26
N PRO A 563 15.37 14.03 -8.66
CA PRO A 563 16.35 13.53 -7.68
C PRO A 563 17.75 13.28 -8.24
N VAL A 564 17.91 12.95 -9.52
CA VAL A 564 19.23 12.74 -10.12
C VAL A 564 19.96 14.08 -10.29
N LEU A 565 19.29 15.09 -10.82
CA LEU A 565 19.85 16.42 -10.98
C LEU A 565 20.21 17.05 -9.61
N GLU A 566 19.34 16.92 -8.62
CA GLU A 566 19.60 17.32 -7.26
C GLU A 566 20.89 16.69 -6.69
N HIS A 567 21.04 15.37 -6.86
CA HIS A 567 22.24 14.66 -6.42
C HIS A 567 23.52 15.19 -7.07
N LEU A 568 23.45 15.57 -8.34
CA LEU A 568 24.59 16.13 -9.07
C LEU A 568 24.96 17.53 -8.57
N PHE A 569 23.98 18.36 -8.26
CA PHE A 569 24.22 19.71 -7.70
C PHE A 569 24.92 19.67 -6.34
N PHE A 570 24.64 18.68 -5.50
CA PHE A 570 25.33 18.54 -4.20
C PHE A 570 26.75 17.97 -4.29
N ARG A 571 27.19 17.52 -5.47
CA ARG A 571 28.56 17.04 -5.70
C ARG A 571 29.49 18.09 -6.32
N ILE A 572 28.93 19.21 -6.78
CA ILE A 572 29.67 20.35 -7.33
C ILE A 572 29.87 21.41 -6.26
#